data_eb4fbc12f60c2ebe75aabd78c8cef484
#
_entry.id   eb4fbc12f60c2ebe75aabd78c8cef484
#
_cell.length_a   1.000
_cell.length_b   1.000
_cell.length_c   1.000
_cell.angle_alpha   90.00
_cell.angle_beta   90.00
_cell.angle_gamma   90.00
#
_symmetry.space_group_name_H-M   'P 1'
#
loop_
_entity.id
_entity.type
_entity.pdbx_description
1 polymer ?
#
loop_
_entity_poly.entity_id
_entity_poly.type
_entity_poly.pdbx_seq_one_letter_code
_entity_poly.pdbx_strand_id
1 'polypeptide(L)'
;MFNEFMQMVDACGDDVTLDRRSNGIYRLTLEDFEGFDEHWHEIMREYDNEEAVDALLDWMETNSTEHHEDFYTYYNFPDFQVIVGYSSFDI
;
A
#
# COMPACT_ATOMS: atom_id res chain seq x y z
N MET A 1 -15.09 -8.03 4.44
CA MET A 1 -14.14 -6.92 4.22
C MET A 1 -12.77 -7.39 3.78
N PHE A 2 -12.20 -8.38 4.43
CA PHE A 2 -10.90 -8.92 4.04
C PHE A 2 -10.88 -9.47 2.60
N ASN A 3 -11.93 -10.16 2.19
CA ASN A 3 -12.02 -10.70 0.83
C ASN A 3 -12.04 -9.59 -0.23
N GLU A 4 -12.72 -8.50 0.04
CA GLU A 4 -12.72 -7.33 -0.86
C GLU A 4 -11.32 -6.74 -0.96
N PHE A 5 -10.63 -6.62 0.16
CA PHE A 5 -9.24 -6.16 0.19
C PHE A 5 -8.35 -7.02 -0.69
N MET A 6 -8.46 -8.35 -0.55
CA MET A 6 -7.64 -9.28 -1.35
C MET A 6 -7.94 -9.19 -2.84
N GLN A 7 -9.20 -8.99 -3.22
CA GLN A 7 -9.57 -8.81 -4.62
C GLN A 7 -8.98 -7.53 -5.20
N MET A 8 -8.97 -6.46 -4.42
CA MET A 8 -8.41 -5.18 -4.87
C MET A 8 -6.90 -5.25 -4.98
N VAL A 9 -6.23 -5.94 -4.05
CA VAL A 9 -4.79 -6.19 -4.13
C VAL A 9 -4.46 -6.98 -5.40
N ASP A 10 -5.23 -8.00 -5.69
CA ASP A 10 -5.05 -8.85 -6.86
C ASP A 10 -5.15 -8.03 -8.17
N ALA A 11 -6.08 -7.09 -8.20
CA ALA A 11 -6.27 -6.21 -9.36
C ALA A 11 -5.08 -5.28 -9.60
N CYS A 12 -4.27 -5.02 -8.59
CA CYS A 12 -3.08 -4.18 -8.71
C CYS A 12 -1.89 -4.91 -9.37
N GLY A 13 -1.96 -6.25 -9.44
CA GLY A 13 -0.90 -7.05 -10.05
C GLY A 13 0.44 -6.83 -9.38
N ASP A 14 1.47 -6.55 -10.18
CA ASP A 14 2.84 -6.40 -9.69
C ASP A 14 3.13 -5.01 -9.10
N ASP A 15 2.17 -4.10 -9.14
CA ASP A 15 2.35 -2.75 -8.60
C ASP A 15 2.43 -2.74 -7.08
N VAL A 16 1.90 -3.77 -6.43
CA VAL A 16 1.94 -3.91 -4.98
C VAL A 16 2.37 -5.31 -4.60
N THR A 17 3.01 -5.43 -3.44
CA THR A 17 3.39 -6.71 -2.86
C THR A 17 2.76 -6.81 -1.48
N LEU A 18 2.08 -7.92 -1.21
CA LEU A 18 1.43 -8.14 0.07
C LEU A 18 2.11 -9.27 0.83
N ASP A 19 2.54 -8.98 2.05
CA ASP A 19 3.14 -9.96 2.96
C ASP A 19 2.34 -10.05 4.25
N ARG A 20 2.17 -11.26 4.74
CA ARG A 20 1.58 -11.49 6.06
C ARG A 20 2.68 -11.41 7.11
N ARG A 21 2.56 -10.47 8.04
CA ARG A 21 3.55 -10.29 9.13
C ARG A 21 3.23 -11.14 10.34
N SER A 22 1.97 -11.14 10.72
CA SER A 22 1.50 -11.98 11.82
C SER A 22 0.00 -12.19 11.65
N ASN A 23 -0.64 -12.84 12.63
CA ASN A 23 -2.07 -13.07 12.53
C ASN A 23 -2.84 -11.74 12.51
N GLY A 24 -3.52 -11.47 11.40
CA GLY A 24 -4.29 -10.25 11.22
C GLY A 24 -3.48 -8.99 10.88
N ILE A 25 -2.16 -9.12 10.68
CA ILE A 25 -1.31 -7.98 10.31
C ILE A 25 -0.63 -8.26 8.97
N TYR A 26 -0.85 -7.34 8.01
CA TYR A 26 -0.34 -7.47 6.65
C TYR A 26 0.47 -6.25 6.29
N ARG A 27 1.49 -6.46 5.48
CA ARG A 27 2.28 -5.37 4.91
C ARG A 27 2.02 -5.27 3.43
N LEU A 28 1.59 -4.09 2.99
CA LEU A 28 1.40 -3.77 1.58
C LEU A 28 2.53 -2.85 1.15
N THR A 29 3.36 -3.31 0.23
CA THR A 29 4.45 -2.52 -0.31
C THR A 29 4.06 -2.01 -1.68
N LEU A 30 4.08 -0.68 -1.85
CA LEU A 30 3.86 -0.06 -3.15
C LEU A 30 5.19 -0.06 -3.89
N GLU A 31 5.22 -0.74 -5.03
CA GLU A 31 6.43 -0.83 -5.83
C GLU A 31 6.65 0.47 -6.60
N ASP A 32 7.80 1.09 -6.41
CA ASP A 32 8.19 2.29 -7.11
C ASP A 32 9.53 2.05 -7.78
N PHE A 33 9.61 2.35 -9.08
CA PHE A 33 10.78 1.99 -9.89
C PHE A 33 12.00 2.86 -9.63
N GLU A 34 11.77 4.16 -9.64
CA GLU A 34 12.85 5.13 -9.69
C GLU A 34 13.23 5.66 -8.30
N GLY A 35 12.45 5.30 -7.28
CA GLY A 35 12.67 5.82 -5.95
C GLY A 35 12.39 7.31 -5.88
N PHE A 36 13.34 8.07 -5.35
CA PHE A 36 13.19 9.50 -5.12
C PHE A 36 13.90 10.30 -6.20
N ASP A 37 13.19 11.24 -6.84
CA ASP A 37 13.77 12.17 -7.79
C ASP A 37 14.33 13.38 -7.05
N GLU A 38 15.65 13.47 -6.96
CA GLU A 38 16.33 14.54 -6.23
C GLU A 38 16.08 15.93 -6.82
N HIS A 39 15.88 16.00 -8.13
CA HIS A 39 15.67 17.27 -8.81
C HIS A 39 14.31 17.89 -8.50
N TRP A 40 13.28 17.05 -8.49
CA TRP A 40 11.91 17.49 -8.26
C TRP A 40 11.44 17.27 -6.82
N HIS A 41 12.23 16.59 -6.02
CA HIS A 41 11.88 16.22 -4.65
C HIS A 41 10.59 15.41 -4.59
N GLU A 42 10.41 14.51 -5.57
CA GLU A 42 9.22 13.67 -5.71
C GLU A 42 9.60 12.20 -5.72
N ILE A 43 8.70 11.37 -5.20
CA ILE A 43 8.82 9.92 -5.33
C ILE A 43 8.37 9.55 -6.74
N MET A 44 9.29 8.98 -7.51
CA MET A 44 9.01 8.53 -8.87
C MET A 44 8.30 7.20 -8.83
N ARG A 45 7.16 7.13 -9.49
CA ARG A 45 6.34 5.91 -9.56
C ARG A 45 5.89 5.67 -10.99
N GLU A 46 6.01 4.44 -11.41
CA GLU A 46 5.43 3.97 -12.66
C GLU A 46 4.62 2.72 -12.36
N TYR A 47 3.30 2.85 -12.41
CA TYR A 47 2.39 1.74 -12.15
C TYR A 47 1.67 1.34 -13.43
N ASP A 48 1.67 0.04 -13.72
CA ASP A 48 0.91 -0.53 -14.84
C ASP A 48 -0.59 -0.51 -14.55
N ASN A 49 -0.96 -0.60 -13.27
CA ASN A 49 -2.34 -0.66 -12.81
C ASN A 49 -2.67 0.51 -11.88
N GLU A 50 -2.31 1.72 -12.29
CA GLU A 50 -2.44 2.92 -11.46
C GLU A 50 -3.85 3.13 -10.92
N GLU A 51 -4.86 2.93 -11.77
CA GLU A 51 -6.26 3.09 -11.35
C GLU A 51 -6.65 2.10 -10.25
N ALA A 52 -6.15 0.87 -10.35
CA ALA A 52 -6.41 -0.15 -9.34
C ALA A 52 -5.72 0.18 -8.03
N VAL A 53 -4.48 0.70 -8.08
CA VAL A 53 -3.75 1.12 -6.89
C VAL A 53 -4.47 2.27 -6.19
N ASP A 54 -4.91 3.27 -6.96
CA ASP A 54 -5.65 4.41 -6.41
C ASP A 54 -6.96 3.97 -5.78
N ALA A 55 -7.68 3.07 -6.44
CA ALA A 55 -8.93 2.52 -5.92
C ALA A 55 -8.71 1.77 -4.60
N LEU A 56 -7.63 1.00 -4.52
CA LEU A 56 -7.28 0.25 -3.31
C LEU A 56 -6.99 1.20 -2.14
N LEU A 57 -6.18 2.23 -2.39
CA LEU A 57 -5.83 3.20 -1.34
C LEU A 57 -7.05 3.96 -0.86
N ASP A 58 -7.92 4.40 -1.78
CA ASP A 58 -9.17 5.07 -1.45
C ASP A 58 -10.09 4.19 -0.61
N TRP A 59 -10.22 2.92 -1.01
CA TRP A 59 -11.04 1.97 -0.29
C TRP A 59 -10.54 1.75 1.14
N MET A 60 -9.23 1.61 1.30
CA MET A 60 -8.63 1.44 2.62
C MET A 60 -8.86 2.67 3.50
N GLU A 61 -8.68 3.86 2.94
CA GLU A 61 -8.89 5.11 3.65
C GLU A 61 -10.34 5.26 4.12
N THR A 62 -11.28 4.86 3.27
CA THR A 62 -12.72 4.97 3.56
C THR A 62 -13.17 3.95 4.62
N ASN A 63 -12.58 2.77 4.64
CA ASN A 63 -13.07 1.63 5.45
C ASN A 63 -12.23 1.33 6.69
N SER A 64 -11.27 2.17 7.01
CA SER A 64 -10.38 1.94 8.15
C SER A 64 -10.13 3.23 8.92
N THR A 65 -9.47 3.09 10.06
CA THR A 65 -8.89 4.22 10.78
C THR A 65 -7.41 4.26 10.45
N GLU A 66 -6.96 5.35 9.82
CA GLU A 66 -5.56 5.45 9.43
C GLU A 66 -4.75 6.30 10.40
N HIS A 67 -3.46 5.99 10.51
CA HIS A 67 -2.51 6.88 11.16
C HIS A 67 -1.16 6.72 10.48
N HIS A 68 -0.33 7.77 10.57
CA HIS A 68 0.99 7.80 9.97
C HIS A 68 2.06 7.69 11.05
N GLU A 69 3.09 6.92 10.76
CA GLU A 69 4.23 6.77 11.67
C GLU A 69 5.49 6.55 10.83
N ASP A 70 6.46 7.46 10.92
CA ASP A 70 7.67 7.46 10.11
C ASP A 70 7.33 7.47 8.60
N PHE A 71 7.73 6.42 7.89
CA PHE A 71 7.50 6.30 6.45
C PHE A 71 6.32 5.40 6.11
N TYR A 72 5.55 5.00 7.12
CA TYR A 72 4.48 4.04 6.95
C TYR A 72 3.13 4.63 7.29
N THR A 73 2.10 4.14 6.61
CA THR A 73 0.71 4.43 6.94
C THR A 73 0.06 3.16 7.43
N TYR A 74 -0.57 3.22 8.59
CA TYR A 74 -1.26 2.10 9.22
C TYR A 74 -2.75 2.25 9.01
N TYR A 75 -3.35 1.23 8.40
CA TYR A 75 -4.80 1.18 8.18
C TYR A 75 -5.39 0.12 9.10
N ASN A 76 -6.17 0.55 10.08
CA ASN A 76 -6.76 -0.33 11.08
C ASN A 76 -8.20 -0.64 10.72
N PHE A 77 -8.43 -1.87 10.28
CA PHE A 77 -9.77 -2.39 9.99
C PHE A 77 -10.28 -3.13 11.22
N PRO A 78 -11.60 -3.41 11.31
CA PRO A 78 -12.14 -4.14 12.45
C PRO A 78 -11.49 -5.51 12.71
N ASP A 79 -11.12 -6.22 11.63
CA ASP A 79 -10.64 -7.60 11.71
C ASP A 79 -9.17 -7.76 11.40
N PHE A 80 -8.52 -6.75 10.85
CA PHE A 80 -7.12 -6.84 10.43
C PHE A 80 -6.49 -5.46 10.31
N GLN A 81 -5.18 -5.44 10.18
CA GLN A 81 -4.40 -4.21 9.99
C GLN A 81 -3.54 -4.33 8.72
N VAL A 82 -3.43 -3.24 7.98
CA VAL A 82 -2.54 -3.16 6.82
C VAL A 82 -1.54 -2.04 7.03
N ILE A 83 -0.26 -2.36 6.86
CA ILE A 83 0.83 -1.39 6.96
C ILE A 83 1.33 -1.13 5.54
N VAL A 84 1.19 0.12 5.09
CA VAL A 84 1.56 0.50 3.73
C VAL A 84 2.87 1.27 3.72
N GLY A 85 3.77 0.87 2.85
CA GLY A 85 5.05 1.55 2.64
C GLY A 85 5.45 1.48 1.18
N TYR A 86 6.56 2.13 0.84
CA TYR A 86 7.11 2.14 -0.51
C TYR A 86 8.37 1.29 -0.57
N SER A 87 8.59 0.63 -1.70
CA SER A 87 9.77 -0.24 -1.87
C SER A 87 11.08 0.53 -1.75
N SER A 88 11.10 1.80 -2.16
CA SER A 88 12.30 2.65 -2.07
C SER A 88 12.73 2.94 -0.64
N PHE A 89 11.82 2.81 0.34
CA PHE A 89 12.12 3.04 1.75
C PHE A 89 12.28 1.75 2.55
N ASP A 90 12.14 0.63 1.88
CA ASP A 90 12.15 -0.69 2.51
C ASP A 90 13.51 -1.35 2.39
N ILE A 91 14.49 -0.78 3.06
CA ILE A 91 15.87 -1.27 3.00
C ILE A 91 16.19 -2.09 4.25
#